data_f23f4104c8ac36e0121d530a26b50cfd
#
_entry.id   f23f4104c8ac36e0121d530a26b50cfd
#
_cell.length_a   1.000
_cell.length_b   1.000
_cell.length_c   1.000
_cell.angle_alpha   90.00
_cell.angle_beta   90.00
_cell.angle_gamma   90.00
#
_symmetry.space_group_name_H-M   'P 1'
#
loop_
_entity.id
_entity.type
_entity.pdbx_description
1 polymer ?
#
loop_
_entity_poly.entity_id
_entity_poly.type
_entity_poly.pdbx_seq_one_letter_code
_entity_poly.pdbx_strand_id
1 'polypeptide(L)'
;MKKTLATLTAGGLLVATLAASHQGATGIVRDRMDGMVAMRDTVRDLTPMMRGRTEYAREAVLDAAAALERHAGETMTALFPEGSDDAASYARAEIWQDWETFEAMAMRMEVVAGALAEAADNPPGSAMPEPVDNSTMMGGGPSMMGGGTATEPDPEMLAQMPVDRVFTVAAQVCSACHTQFRAARN
;
A
#
# COMPACT_ATOMS: atom_id res chain seq x y z
N MET A 1 -27.88 66.94 -20.50
CA MET A 1 -27.03 66.31 -19.49
C MET A 1 -27.58 64.92 -19.24
N LYS A 2 -26.99 63.88 -19.88
CA LYS A 2 -27.40 62.45 -19.78
C LYS A 2 -26.39 61.71 -18.88
N LYS A 3 -26.88 61.24 -17.73
CA LYS A 3 -26.07 60.42 -16.80
C LYS A 3 -26.26 58.95 -17.16
N THR A 4 -25.21 58.31 -17.64
CA THR A 4 -25.15 56.88 -17.88
C THR A 4 -24.72 56.16 -16.60
N LEU A 5 -25.59 55.31 -16.09
CA LEU A 5 -25.32 54.39 -14.99
C LEU A 5 -24.58 53.15 -15.54
N ALA A 6 -23.37 52.88 -15.05
CA ALA A 6 -22.64 51.67 -15.36
C ALA A 6 -22.94 50.62 -14.26
N THR A 7 -23.60 49.54 -14.64
CA THR A 7 -23.82 48.37 -13.79
C THR A 7 -22.59 47.44 -13.86
N LEU A 8 -21.87 47.32 -12.75
CA LEU A 8 -20.85 46.29 -12.55
C LEU A 8 -21.52 44.95 -12.18
N THR A 9 -21.48 43.98 -13.07
CA THR A 9 -21.84 42.60 -12.78
C THR A 9 -20.60 41.91 -12.22
N ALA A 10 -20.59 41.60 -10.92
CA ALA A 10 -19.61 40.77 -10.27
C ALA A 10 -19.89 39.31 -10.62
N GLY A 11 -19.10 38.75 -11.53
CA GLY A 11 -19.09 37.33 -11.84
C GLY A 11 -18.41 36.54 -10.72
N GLY A 12 -19.18 35.88 -9.89
CA GLY A 12 -18.67 34.92 -8.90
C GLY A 12 -18.16 33.66 -9.59
N LEU A 13 -16.87 33.45 -9.54
CA LEU A 13 -16.23 32.21 -9.97
C LEU A 13 -16.50 31.14 -8.90
N LEU A 14 -17.47 30.24 -9.15
CA LEU A 14 -17.65 29.02 -8.36
C LEU A 14 -16.48 28.10 -8.68
N VAL A 15 -15.50 28.02 -7.78
CA VAL A 15 -14.52 26.96 -7.77
C VAL A 15 -15.21 25.71 -7.25
N ALA A 16 -15.70 24.86 -8.15
CA ALA A 16 -16.14 23.52 -7.83
C ALA A 16 -14.90 22.70 -7.46
N THR A 17 -14.65 22.53 -6.16
CA THR A 17 -13.68 21.57 -5.67
C THR A 17 -14.18 20.18 -6.05
N LEU A 18 -13.46 19.52 -6.96
CA LEU A 18 -13.66 18.11 -7.29
C LEU A 18 -13.29 17.24 -6.09
N ALA A 19 -14.16 17.19 -5.09
CA ALA A 19 -14.18 16.12 -4.09
C ALA A 19 -14.85 14.91 -4.74
N ALA A 20 -14.18 14.29 -5.72
CA ALA A 20 -14.64 13.08 -6.36
C ALA A 20 -13.76 11.95 -5.91
N SER A 21 -14.25 11.09 -5.00
CA SER A 21 -13.80 9.71 -5.01
C SER A 21 -14.63 8.72 -4.17
N HIS A 22 -15.47 9.18 -3.24
CA HIS A 22 -16.24 8.25 -2.41
C HIS A 22 -17.73 8.61 -2.36
N GLN A 23 -18.31 8.89 -3.54
CA GLN A 23 -19.74 9.24 -3.61
C GLN A 23 -20.58 8.03 -3.21
N GLY A 24 -21.22 8.12 -2.03
CA GLY A 24 -22.15 7.14 -1.51
C GLY A 24 -21.62 6.27 -0.36
N ALA A 25 -20.32 6.07 -0.21
CA ALA A 25 -19.78 5.29 0.90
C ALA A 25 -19.89 6.02 2.24
N THR A 26 -20.37 5.33 3.29
CA THR A 26 -20.49 5.85 4.66
C THR A 26 -20.01 4.79 5.67
N GLY A 27 -19.77 5.22 6.93
CA GLY A 27 -19.37 4.31 8.00
C GLY A 27 -18.12 3.50 7.65
N ILE A 28 -18.12 2.24 8.04
CA ILE A 28 -16.96 1.34 7.88
C ILE A 28 -16.51 1.17 6.43
N VAL A 29 -17.43 1.26 5.47
CA VAL A 29 -17.09 1.21 4.04
C VAL A 29 -16.27 2.42 3.63
N ARG A 30 -16.63 3.59 4.16
CA ARG A 30 -15.88 4.83 3.96
C ARG A 30 -14.48 4.73 4.60
N ASP A 31 -14.43 4.24 5.84
CA ASP A 31 -13.17 4.16 6.60
C ASP A 31 -12.14 3.26 5.89
N ARG A 32 -12.55 2.07 5.39
CA ARG A 32 -11.64 1.21 4.63
C ARG A 32 -11.18 1.82 3.30
N MET A 33 -12.05 2.58 2.62
CA MET A 33 -11.69 3.27 1.37
C MET A 33 -10.70 4.41 1.65
N ASP A 34 -10.90 5.17 2.72
CA ASP A 34 -9.98 6.24 3.13
C ASP A 34 -8.63 5.67 3.56
N GLY A 35 -8.59 4.52 4.25
CA GLY A 35 -7.34 3.80 4.56
C GLY A 35 -6.58 3.38 3.30
N MET A 36 -7.28 2.82 2.30
CA MET A 36 -6.65 2.47 1.00
C MET A 36 -6.13 3.69 0.24
N VAL A 37 -6.81 4.83 0.36
CA VAL A 37 -6.34 6.10 -0.22
C VAL A 37 -5.07 6.56 0.49
N ALA A 38 -5.02 6.50 1.81
CA ALA A 38 -3.84 6.87 2.59
C ALA A 38 -2.63 6.01 2.21
N MET A 39 -2.78 4.68 2.15
CA MET A 39 -1.71 3.77 1.73
C MET A 39 -1.25 4.04 0.29
N ARG A 40 -2.18 4.26 -0.64
CA ARG A 40 -1.85 4.62 -2.03
C ARG A 40 -1.03 5.90 -2.11
N ASP A 41 -1.43 6.93 -1.36
CA ASP A 41 -0.75 8.22 -1.38
C ASP A 41 0.65 8.10 -0.78
N THR A 42 0.81 7.34 0.30
CA THR A 42 2.10 7.00 0.90
C THR A 42 3.03 6.33 -0.11
N VAL A 43 2.57 5.29 -0.80
CA VAL A 43 3.36 4.58 -1.83
C VAL A 43 3.71 5.50 -3.00
N ARG A 44 2.77 6.33 -3.46
CA ARG A 44 3.00 7.29 -4.53
C ARG A 44 4.08 8.31 -4.16
N ASP A 45 4.01 8.85 -2.95
CA ASP A 45 4.90 9.93 -2.50
C ASP A 45 6.31 9.40 -2.23
N LEU A 46 6.45 8.15 -1.77
CA LEU A 46 7.76 7.51 -1.55
C LEU A 46 8.41 7.01 -2.85
N THR A 47 7.63 6.73 -3.89
CA THR A 47 8.12 6.14 -5.15
C THR A 47 9.27 6.90 -5.82
N PRO A 48 9.28 8.24 -5.92
CA PRO A 48 10.40 8.97 -6.53
C PRO A 48 11.73 8.73 -5.82
N MET A 49 11.71 8.69 -4.49
CA MET A 49 12.88 8.45 -3.65
C MET A 49 13.40 7.02 -3.84
N MET A 50 12.52 6.02 -3.82
CA MET A 50 12.88 4.61 -4.05
C MET A 50 13.43 4.34 -5.45
N ARG A 51 13.13 5.21 -6.42
CA ARG A 51 13.66 5.17 -7.78
C ARG A 51 14.87 6.08 -8.02
N GLY A 52 15.45 6.65 -6.97
CA GLY A 52 16.60 7.54 -7.07
C GLY A 52 16.33 8.86 -7.81
N ARG A 53 15.06 9.30 -7.88
CA ARG A 53 14.69 10.56 -8.55
C ARG A 53 14.73 11.77 -7.61
N THR A 54 14.69 11.52 -6.32
CA THR A 54 14.83 12.50 -5.24
C THR A 54 15.87 12.02 -4.24
N GLU A 55 16.45 12.95 -3.49
CA GLU A 55 17.39 12.62 -2.44
C GLU A 55 16.77 11.71 -1.38
N TYR A 56 17.56 10.78 -0.86
CA TYR A 56 17.14 9.85 0.18
C TYR A 56 16.94 10.59 1.51
N ALA A 57 15.81 10.39 2.13
CA ALA A 57 15.45 10.92 3.43
C ALA A 57 14.92 9.79 4.33
N ARG A 58 15.71 9.34 5.28
CA ARG A 58 15.39 8.28 6.22
C ARG A 58 14.04 8.53 6.94
N GLU A 59 13.85 9.75 7.43
CA GLU A 59 12.63 10.12 8.17
C GLU A 59 11.37 9.98 7.31
N ALA A 60 11.45 10.31 6.02
CA ALA A 60 10.33 10.10 5.11
C ALA A 60 9.98 8.60 4.92
N VAL A 61 10.98 7.72 5.00
CA VAL A 61 10.75 6.27 5.00
C VAL A 61 10.06 5.82 6.28
N LEU A 62 10.50 6.29 7.43
CA LEU A 62 9.89 5.97 8.73
C LEU A 62 8.43 6.45 8.79
N ASP A 63 8.15 7.66 8.33
CA ASP A 63 6.79 8.20 8.27
C ASP A 63 5.90 7.37 7.33
N ALA A 64 6.45 6.96 6.18
CA ALA A 64 5.75 6.11 5.22
C ALA A 64 5.48 4.71 5.78
N ALA A 65 6.46 4.09 6.43
CA ALA A 65 6.30 2.79 7.08
C ALA A 65 5.21 2.83 8.15
N ALA A 66 5.26 3.82 9.04
CA ALA A 66 4.24 4.04 10.06
C ALA A 66 2.85 4.32 9.47
N ALA A 67 2.76 5.00 8.32
CA ALA A 67 1.50 5.22 7.63
C ALA A 67 0.93 3.93 7.03
N LEU A 68 1.76 3.06 6.46
CA LEU A 68 1.35 1.75 5.96
C LEU A 68 0.90 0.83 7.10
N GLU A 69 1.67 0.76 8.18
CA GLU A 69 1.38 -0.07 9.35
C GLU A 69 0.02 0.28 10.00
N ARG A 70 -0.29 1.59 10.14
CA ARG A 70 -1.59 2.04 10.69
C ARG A 70 -2.81 1.55 9.92
N HIS A 71 -2.65 1.14 8.67
CA HIS A 71 -3.74 0.70 7.80
C HIS A 71 -3.58 -0.76 7.34
N ALA A 72 -2.63 -1.51 7.90
CA ALA A 72 -2.37 -2.92 7.62
C ALA A 72 -2.89 -3.82 8.75
N GLY A 73 -2.62 -5.11 8.66
CA GLY A 73 -2.88 -6.08 9.72
C GLY A 73 -4.32 -6.10 10.22
N GLU A 74 -4.48 -6.23 11.52
CA GLU A 74 -5.80 -6.26 12.18
C GLU A 74 -6.59 -4.98 11.96
N THR A 75 -5.94 -3.82 11.86
CA THR A 75 -6.61 -2.55 11.56
C THR A 75 -7.32 -2.60 10.21
N MET A 76 -6.72 -3.25 9.22
CA MET A 76 -7.35 -3.45 7.91
C MET A 76 -8.50 -4.44 8.01
N THR A 77 -8.28 -5.63 8.58
CA THR A 77 -9.28 -6.71 8.60
C THR A 77 -10.52 -6.34 9.41
N ALA A 78 -10.37 -5.58 10.50
CA ALA A 78 -11.49 -5.05 11.29
C ALA A 78 -12.47 -4.17 10.49
N LEU A 79 -12.05 -3.62 9.35
CA LEU A 79 -12.89 -2.82 8.47
C LEU A 79 -13.70 -3.67 7.46
N PHE A 80 -13.61 -5.02 7.52
CA PHE A 80 -14.30 -5.93 6.61
C PHE A 80 -15.19 -6.96 7.36
N PRO A 81 -16.05 -6.53 8.31
CA PRO A 81 -16.95 -7.47 8.96
C PRO A 81 -17.87 -8.13 7.93
N GLU A 82 -18.35 -9.34 8.26
CA GLU A 82 -19.28 -10.08 7.40
C GLU A 82 -20.53 -9.23 7.10
N GLY A 83 -20.99 -9.25 5.84
CA GLY A 83 -22.13 -8.48 5.39
C GLY A 83 -21.87 -6.97 5.17
N SER A 84 -20.61 -6.54 5.20
CA SER A 84 -20.23 -5.15 4.90
C SER A 84 -19.86 -4.90 3.43
N ASP A 85 -20.29 -5.77 2.52
CA ASP A 85 -20.22 -5.54 1.09
C ASP A 85 -21.13 -4.35 0.70
N ASP A 86 -20.65 -3.48 -0.17
CA ASP A 86 -21.37 -2.27 -0.60
C ASP A 86 -20.98 -1.92 -2.03
N ALA A 87 -21.99 -1.58 -2.84
CA ALA A 87 -21.80 -1.20 -4.24
C ALA A 87 -20.92 0.04 -4.46
N ALA A 88 -20.76 0.89 -3.43
CA ALA A 88 -19.85 2.02 -3.46
C ALA A 88 -18.37 1.60 -3.29
N SER A 89 -18.11 0.35 -2.88
CA SER A 89 -16.79 -0.22 -2.69
C SER A 89 -16.37 -1.08 -3.89
N TYR A 90 -15.07 -1.12 -4.16
CA TYR A 90 -14.48 -2.09 -5.09
C TYR A 90 -14.05 -3.40 -4.40
N ALA A 91 -14.42 -3.60 -3.13
CA ALA A 91 -14.18 -4.87 -2.44
C ALA A 91 -15.01 -5.98 -3.10
N ARG A 92 -14.40 -7.13 -3.34
CA ARG A 92 -15.05 -8.28 -3.94
C ARG A 92 -15.58 -9.21 -2.84
N ALA A 93 -16.62 -9.96 -3.16
CA ALA A 93 -17.22 -10.94 -2.24
C ALA A 93 -16.22 -12.04 -1.83
N GLU A 94 -15.21 -12.27 -2.65
CA GLU A 94 -14.13 -13.23 -2.38
C GLU A 94 -13.36 -12.93 -1.09
N ILE A 95 -13.37 -11.70 -0.58
CA ILE A 95 -12.81 -11.35 0.74
C ILE A 95 -13.44 -12.22 1.84
N TRP A 96 -14.75 -12.33 1.85
CA TRP A 96 -15.49 -13.09 2.86
C TRP A 96 -15.58 -14.59 2.56
N GLN A 97 -15.34 -14.99 1.31
CA GLN A 97 -15.32 -16.39 0.90
C GLN A 97 -13.95 -17.05 1.15
N ASP A 98 -12.88 -16.26 1.12
CA ASP A 98 -11.50 -16.69 1.34
C ASP A 98 -10.83 -15.77 2.37
N TRP A 99 -11.47 -15.71 3.55
CA TRP A 99 -11.05 -14.83 4.64
C TRP A 99 -9.61 -15.09 5.10
N GLU A 100 -9.25 -16.35 5.20
CA GLU A 100 -7.91 -16.76 5.65
C GLU A 100 -6.81 -16.15 4.76
N THR A 101 -6.99 -16.22 3.45
CA THR A 101 -6.04 -15.63 2.49
C THR A 101 -6.04 -14.10 2.57
N PHE A 102 -7.22 -13.47 2.73
CA PHE A 102 -7.32 -12.02 2.88
C PHE A 102 -6.60 -11.52 4.15
N GLU A 103 -6.87 -12.18 5.27
CA GLU A 103 -6.24 -11.88 6.56
C GLU A 103 -4.72 -12.06 6.49
N ALA A 104 -4.25 -13.19 5.95
CA ALA A 104 -2.82 -13.44 5.77
C ALA A 104 -2.14 -12.34 4.94
N MET A 105 -2.78 -11.84 3.87
CA MET A 105 -2.24 -10.73 3.07
C MET A 105 -2.22 -9.40 3.83
N ALA A 106 -3.21 -9.14 4.68
CA ALA A 106 -3.25 -7.95 5.52
C ALA A 106 -2.13 -7.97 6.57
N MET A 107 -1.94 -9.11 7.26
CA MET A 107 -0.84 -9.32 8.22
C MET A 107 0.53 -9.24 7.54
N ARG A 108 0.66 -9.82 6.35
CA ARG A 108 1.89 -9.70 5.58
C ARG A 108 2.24 -8.24 5.25
N MET A 109 1.25 -7.41 4.95
CA MET A 109 1.48 -5.98 4.70
C MET A 109 2.01 -5.28 5.96
N GLU A 110 1.51 -5.61 7.14
CA GLU A 110 1.98 -5.09 8.42
C GLU A 110 3.45 -5.48 8.67
N VAL A 111 3.79 -6.76 8.50
CA VAL A 111 5.17 -7.25 8.62
C VAL A 111 6.12 -6.51 7.67
N VAL A 112 5.71 -6.33 6.41
CA VAL A 112 6.53 -5.63 5.41
C VAL A 112 6.65 -4.14 5.73
N ALA A 113 5.62 -3.52 6.30
CA ALA A 113 5.69 -2.13 6.75
C ALA A 113 6.68 -1.96 7.91
N GLY A 114 6.68 -2.87 8.89
CA GLY A 114 7.68 -2.91 9.96
C GLY A 114 9.11 -3.08 9.42
N ALA A 115 9.30 -4.05 8.54
CA ALA A 115 10.59 -4.27 7.88
C ALA A 115 11.06 -3.06 7.05
N LEU A 116 10.14 -2.29 6.44
CA LEU A 116 10.46 -1.06 5.73
C LEU A 116 11.03 0.01 6.68
N ALA A 117 10.48 0.10 7.90
CA ALA A 117 11.01 1.00 8.92
C ALA A 117 12.43 0.60 9.35
N GLU A 118 12.66 -0.69 9.60
CA GLU A 118 13.98 -1.20 9.98
C GLU A 118 15.00 -1.04 8.85
N ALA A 119 14.59 -1.27 7.61
CA ALA A 119 15.44 -1.08 6.43
C ALA A 119 15.75 0.40 6.11
N ALA A 120 15.18 1.37 6.84
CA ALA A 120 15.43 2.79 6.60
C ALA A 120 16.90 3.22 6.80
N ASP A 121 17.69 2.40 7.49
CA ASP A 121 19.13 2.63 7.61
C ASP A 121 19.96 2.06 6.44
N ASN A 122 19.30 1.37 5.49
CA ASN A 122 19.89 0.78 4.30
C ASN A 122 19.39 1.53 3.04
N PRO A 123 20.01 2.67 2.65
CA PRO A 123 19.50 3.49 1.56
C PRO A 123 19.47 2.72 0.22
N PRO A 124 18.70 3.21 -0.78
CA PRO A 124 18.63 2.58 -2.10
C PRO A 124 20.02 2.34 -2.70
N GLY A 125 20.22 1.13 -3.23
CA GLY A 125 21.51 0.73 -3.82
C GLY A 125 22.56 0.24 -2.81
N SER A 126 22.24 0.12 -1.53
CA SER A 126 23.09 -0.57 -0.55
C SER A 126 23.37 -2.01 -0.98
N ALA A 127 24.44 -2.59 -0.46
CA ALA A 127 24.75 -4.00 -0.73
C ALA A 127 23.63 -4.90 -0.20
N MET A 128 23.28 -5.91 -0.99
CA MET A 128 22.40 -6.98 -0.51
C MET A 128 23.12 -7.80 0.57
N PRO A 129 22.40 -8.28 1.60
CA PRO A 129 22.96 -9.28 2.50
C PRO A 129 23.51 -10.45 1.70
N GLU A 130 24.69 -10.92 2.07
CA GLU A 130 25.24 -12.14 1.47
C GLU A 130 24.25 -13.30 1.72
N PRO A 131 23.93 -14.10 0.71
CA PRO A 131 23.11 -15.29 0.93
C PRO A 131 23.78 -16.16 1.98
N VAL A 132 23.06 -16.49 3.05
CA VAL A 132 23.54 -17.50 4.01
C VAL A 132 23.77 -18.80 3.23
N ASP A 133 25.03 -19.20 3.09
CA ASP A 133 25.38 -20.41 2.37
C ASP A 133 24.88 -21.64 3.15
N ASN A 134 23.66 -22.07 2.81
CA ASN A 134 23.10 -23.32 3.33
C ASN A 134 23.71 -24.58 2.66
N SER A 135 24.75 -24.42 1.86
CA SER A 135 25.38 -25.54 1.17
C SER A 135 26.05 -26.53 2.13
N THR A 136 26.24 -26.18 3.41
CA THR A 136 26.78 -27.04 4.45
C THR A 136 25.73 -28.01 5.03
N MET A 137 24.45 -27.82 4.75
CA MET A 137 23.37 -28.69 5.22
C MET A 137 22.64 -29.34 4.05
N MET A 138 23.16 -30.48 3.58
CA MET A 138 22.54 -31.40 2.63
C MET A 138 22.72 -31.08 1.13
N GLY A 139 23.53 -31.89 0.50
CA GLY A 139 23.62 -32.00 -0.96
C GLY A 139 22.26 -32.27 -1.62
N GLY A 140 21.81 -31.30 -2.41
CA GLY A 140 20.60 -31.40 -3.23
C GLY A 140 20.63 -30.29 -4.28
N GLY A 141 20.78 -30.68 -5.55
CA GLY A 141 20.93 -29.81 -6.70
C GLY A 141 19.75 -28.87 -6.93
N PRO A 142 19.86 -27.90 -7.89
CA PRO A 142 18.88 -26.85 -8.11
C PRO A 142 17.57 -27.45 -8.62
N SER A 143 16.54 -27.51 -7.77
CA SER A 143 15.18 -27.83 -8.19
C SER A 143 14.56 -26.61 -8.87
N MET A 144 14.81 -26.48 -10.16
CA MET A 144 14.11 -25.59 -11.07
C MET A 144 12.78 -26.23 -11.44
N MET A 145 11.84 -26.39 -10.52
CA MET A 145 10.44 -26.69 -10.81
C MET A 145 9.74 -27.11 -9.50
N GLY A 146 9.01 -26.20 -8.94
CA GLY A 146 8.14 -26.54 -7.84
C GLY A 146 7.35 -25.30 -7.44
N GLY A 147 6.02 -25.32 -7.63
CA GLY A 147 5.12 -24.37 -7.01
C GLY A 147 5.25 -24.47 -5.49
N GLY A 148 6.25 -23.82 -4.95
CA GLY A 148 6.39 -23.60 -3.52
C GLY A 148 5.33 -22.60 -3.13
N THR A 149 4.50 -22.92 -2.14
CA THR A 149 3.83 -21.92 -1.31
C THR A 149 4.85 -20.80 -1.07
N ALA A 150 4.54 -19.59 -1.53
CA ALA A 150 5.45 -18.47 -1.35
C ALA A 150 5.73 -18.37 0.15
N THR A 151 6.91 -18.84 0.55
CA THR A 151 7.37 -18.76 1.93
C THR A 151 7.29 -17.30 2.31
N GLU A 152 6.57 -17.02 3.38
CA GLU A 152 6.44 -15.66 3.91
C GLU A 152 7.84 -15.07 4.06
N PRO A 153 8.09 -13.85 3.55
CA PRO A 153 9.43 -13.30 3.62
C PRO A 153 9.80 -13.14 5.09
N ASP A 154 10.95 -13.67 5.46
CA ASP A 154 11.51 -13.52 6.80
C ASP A 154 11.68 -12.02 7.11
N PRO A 155 11.02 -11.50 8.16
CA PRO A 155 11.12 -10.10 8.52
C PRO A 155 12.55 -9.63 8.78
N GLU A 156 13.39 -10.48 9.40
CA GLU A 156 14.79 -10.17 9.69
C GLU A 156 15.61 -10.06 8.40
N MET A 157 15.32 -10.89 7.42
CA MET A 157 15.94 -10.79 6.10
C MET A 157 15.53 -9.51 5.39
N LEU A 158 14.22 -9.17 5.42
CA LEU A 158 13.71 -7.93 4.81
C LEU A 158 14.35 -6.70 5.43
N ALA A 159 14.49 -6.65 6.75
CA ALA A 159 15.09 -5.53 7.47
C ALA A 159 16.55 -5.25 7.07
N GLN A 160 17.27 -6.27 6.63
CA GLN A 160 18.67 -6.16 6.18
C GLN A 160 18.80 -5.77 4.69
N MET A 161 17.70 -5.79 3.95
CA MET A 161 17.72 -5.45 2.51
C MET A 161 17.80 -3.93 2.28
N PRO A 162 18.29 -3.49 1.11
CA PRO A 162 18.11 -2.11 0.68
C PRO A 162 16.64 -1.71 0.70
N VAL A 163 16.33 -0.53 1.20
CA VAL A 163 14.96 -0.07 1.44
C VAL A 163 14.09 -0.05 0.17
N ASP A 164 14.67 0.20 -1.00
CA ASP A 164 13.97 0.14 -2.28
C ASP A 164 13.52 -1.28 -2.66
N ARG A 165 14.21 -2.31 -2.16
CA ARG A 165 13.82 -3.71 -2.31
C ARG A 165 12.65 -4.05 -1.40
N VAL A 166 12.70 -3.66 -0.13
CA VAL A 166 11.58 -3.83 0.79
C VAL A 166 10.34 -3.10 0.29
N PHE A 167 10.51 -1.86 -0.20
CA PHE A 167 9.42 -1.11 -0.85
C PHE A 167 8.83 -1.84 -2.06
N THR A 168 9.67 -2.52 -2.84
CA THR A 168 9.20 -3.34 -3.97
C THR A 168 8.35 -4.52 -3.47
N VAL A 169 8.75 -5.18 -2.37
CA VAL A 169 7.96 -6.25 -1.74
C VAL A 169 6.61 -5.71 -1.26
N ALA A 170 6.57 -4.54 -0.60
CA ALA A 170 5.31 -3.90 -0.21
C ALA A 170 4.37 -3.67 -1.41
N ALA A 171 4.90 -3.14 -2.52
CA ALA A 171 4.13 -2.94 -3.74
C ALA A 171 3.61 -4.26 -4.35
N GLN A 172 4.37 -5.35 -4.24
CA GLN A 172 3.94 -6.68 -4.68
C GLN A 172 2.80 -7.23 -3.81
N VAL A 173 2.86 -7.07 -2.49
CA VAL A 173 1.77 -7.44 -1.58
C VAL A 173 0.48 -6.68 -1.94
N CYS A 174 0.57 -5.36 -2.13
CA CYS A 174 -0.57 -4.55 -2.58
C CYS A 174 -1.17 -5.07 -3.91
N SER A 175 -0.31 -5.37 -4.88
CA SER A 175 -0.73 -5.86 -6.19
C SER A 175 -1.39 -7.23 -6.11
N ALA A 176 -0.83 -8.17 -5.36
CA ALA A 176 -1.37 -9.52 -5.17
C ALA A 176 -2.76 -9.47 -4.52
N CYS A 177 -2.89 -8.72 -3.42
CA CYS A 177 -4.16 -8.54 -2.73
C CYS A 177 -5.23 -7.91 -3.65
N HIS A 178 -4.89 -6.85 -4.37
CA HIS A 178 -5.82 -6.19 -5.29
C HIS A 178 -6.21 -7.07 -6.49
N THR A 179 -5.32 -7.92 -6.96
CA THR A 179 -5.65 -8.87 -8.04
C THR A 179 -6.75 -9.85 -7.61
N GLN A 180 -6.72 -10.30 -6.38
CA GLN A 180 -7.66 -11.28 -5.86
C GLN A 180 -8.95 -10.64 -5.31
N PHE A 181 -8.82 -9.58 -4.54
CA PHE A 181 -9.88 -9.06 -3.68
C PHE A 181 -10.47 -7.70 -4.11
N ARG A 182 -9.98 -7.09 -5.19
CA ARG A 182 -10.47 -5.81 -5.67
C ARG A 182 -11.04 -5.91 -7.08
N ALA A 183 -12.26 -5.43 -7.29
CA ALA A 183 -12.87 -5.33 -8.62
C ALA A 183 -12.14 -4.29 -9.49
N ALA A 184 -12.09 -4.54 -10.80
CA ALA A 184 -11.58 -3.59 -11.76
C ALA A 184 -12.44 -2.31 -11.77
N ARG A 185 -11.80 -1.18 -12.03
CA ARG A 185 -12.55 0.08 -12.30
C ARG A 185 -13.03 0.02 -13.75
N ASN A 186 -14.33 0.08 -13.94
CA ASN A 186 -14.95 0.27 -15.25
C ASN A 186 -14.79 1.71 -15.72
#